data_cd38731f40fe4304f90296515958f45d
#
_entry.id   cd38731f40fe4304f90296515958f45d
#
_cell.length_a   1.000
_cell.length_b   1.000
_cell.length_c   1.000
_cell.angle_alpha   90.00
_cell.angle_beta   90.00
_cell.angle_gamma   90.00
#
_symmetry.space_group_name_H-M   'P 1'
#
loop_
_entity.id
_entity.type
_entity.pdbx_description
1 polymer ?
#
loop_
_entity_poly.entity_id
_entity_poly.type
_entity_poly.pdbx_seq_one_letter_code
_entity_poly.pdbx_strand_id
1 'polypeptide(L)'
;MTEHHKSYSAIFPILLREGPAGREVLLHLRQNTGYQDGTWDIAGSGHVDAGETARQALVRESREELLLSAEPEDAVFAHLCHRPENADGRSYYDLYFFLPRYQGEPAIGEPEKCAELRWFPVDALPENMPPTRRDALLHALRGEPYSEYPPPGGRESLRC
;
A
#
# COMPACT_ATOMS: atom_id res chain seq x y z
N MET A 1 -11.32 5.12 34.51
CA MET A 1 -10.68 5.77 33.35
C MET A 1 -10.97 4.93 32.12
N THR A 2 -11.57 5.50 31.09
CA THR A 2 -11.90 4.76 29.86
C THR A 2 -10.61 4.56 29.06
N GLU A 3 -10.29 3.31 28.71
CA GLU A 3 -9.18 3.03 27.80
C GLU A 3 -9.52 3.52 26.40
N HIS A 4 -8.62 4.29 25.81
CA HIS A 4 -8.78 4.74 24.43
C HIS A 4 -8.59 3.59 23.45
N HIS A 5 -9.39 3.57 22.40
CA HIS A 5 -9.25 2.61 21.31
C HIS A 5 -7.88 2.77 20.62
N LYS A 6 -7.22 1.66 20.36
CA LYS A 6 -5.91 1.62 19.70
C LYS A 6 -6.07 1.08 18.29
N SER A 7 -5.45 1.75 17.35
CA SER A 7 -5.43 1.35 15.95
C SER A 7 -4.01 1.05 15.49
N TYR A 8 -3.89 0.12 14.55
CA TYR A 8 -2.65 -0.12 13.84
C TYR A 8 -2.46 0.92 12.74
N SER A 9 -1.21 1.20 12.42
CA SER A 9 -0.84 2.02 11.26
C SER A 9 -0.04 1.19 10.28
N ALA A 10 -0.42 1.22 9.02
CA ALA A 10 0.29 0.57 7.94
C ALA A 10 0.66 1.59 6.87
N ILE A 11 1.77 1.37 6.18
CA ILE A 11 2.25 2.23 5.10
C ILE A 11 2.28 1.48 3.78
N PHE A 12 2.00 2.21 2.70
CA PHE A 12 1.92 1.69 1.35
C PHE A 12 2.63 2.65 0.40
N PRO A 13 3.84 2.30 -0.09
CA PRO A 13 4.53 3.12 -1.08
C PRO A 13 3.93 2.90 -2.46
N ILE A 14 3.49 3.98 -3.10
CA ILE A 14 3.02 3.95 -4.47
C ILE A 14 4.19 4.34 -5.37
N LEU A 15 4.76 3.36 -6.07
CA LEU A 15 5.79 3.58 -7.07
C LEU A 15 5.12 3.65 -8.44
N LEU A 16 5.32 4.75 -9.14
CA LEU A 16 4.79 4.98 -10.48
C LEU A 16 5.93 5.12 -11.49
N ARG A 17 5.69 4.66 -12.70
CA ARG A 17 6.57 4.91 -13.84
C ARG A 17 5.75 5.17 -15.10
N GLU A 18 6.37 5.76 -16.12
CA GLU A 18 5.80 5.80 -17.46
C GLU A 18 6.13 4.50 -18.18
N GLY A 19 5.09 3.80 -18.60
CA GLY A 19 5.19 2.57 -19.37
C GLY A 19 4.73 2.75 -20.81
N PRO A 20 4.75 1.68 -21.63
CA PRO A 20 4.35 1.74 -23.04
C PRO A 20 2.92 2.22 -23.29
N ALA A 21 2.00 1.96 -22.35
CA ALA A 21 0.58 2.29 -22.45
C ALA A 21 0.13 3.38 -21.46
N GLY A 22 1.07 4.13 -20.86
CA GLY A 22 0.78 5.16 -19.85
C GLY A 22 1.40 4.84 -18.50
N ARG A 23 0.85 5.43 -17.43
CA ARG A 23 1.39 5.22 -16.08
C ARG A 23 1.17 3.79 -15.60
N GLU A 24 2.19 3.26 -14.96
CA GLU A 24 2.16 1.95 -14.33
C GLU A 24 2.49 2.07 -12.84
N VAL A 25 1.91 1.18 -12.04
CA VAL A 25 2.16 1.04 -10.61
C VAL A 25 2.80 -0.31 -10.31
N LEU A 26 3.74 -0.34 -9.36
CA LEU A 26 4.39 -1.56 -8.93
C LEU A 26 3.54 -2.31 -7.91
N LEU A 27 3.19 -3.55 -8.22
CA LEU A 27 2.48 -4.47 -7.34
C LEU A 27 3.30 -5.74 -7.10
N HIS A 28 3.02 -6.41 -5.98
CA HIS A 28 3.58 -7.71 -5.68
C HIS A 28 2.50 -8.78 -5.52
N LEU A 29 2.80 -9.99 -5.90
CA LEU A 29 1.94 -11.15 -5.67
C LEU A 29 2.28 -11.76 -4.30
N ARG A 30 1.35 -11.71 -3.36
CA ARG A 30 1.53 -12.20 -1.99
C ARG A 30 1.56 -13.72 -1.93
N GLN A 31 2.47 -14.27 -1.11
CA GLN A 31 2.51 -15.69 -0.79
C GLN A 31 3.03 -15.94 0.63
N ASN A 32 2.58 -17.01 1.24
CA ASN A 32 3.06 -17.51 2.55
C ASN A 32 3.03 -16.47 3.69
N THR A 33 2.13 -15.50 3.62
CA THR A 33 1.97 -14.47 4.65
C THR A 33 0.85 -14.80 5.64
N GLY A 34 -0.06 -15.70 5.25
CA GLY A 34 -1.27 -16.02 6.01
C GLY A 34 -2.39 -14.97 5.85
N TYR A 35 -2.17 -13.95 5.03
CA TYR A 35 -3.14 -12.89 4.77
C TYR A 35 -3.16 -12.50 3.29
N GLN A 36 -4.32 -12.63 2.65
CA GLN A 36 -4.53 -12.25 1.24
C GLN A 36 -3.52 -12.89 0.26
N ASP A 37 -3.04 -14.10 0.58
CA ASP A 37 -2.12 -14.81 -0.29
C ASP A 37 -2.75 -15.13 -1.64
N GLY A 38 -1.96 -15.05 -2.71
CA GLY A 38 -2.43 -15.19 -4.07
C GLY A 38 -3.09 -13.95 -4.66
N THR A 39 -3.08 -12.82 -3.94
CA THR A 39 -3.57 -11.53 -4.45
C THR A 39 -2.43 -10.57 -4.73
N TRP A 40 -2.70 -9.63 -5.65
CA TRP A 40 -1.80 -8.52 -5.93
C TRP A 40 -2.04 -7.39 -4.95
N ASP A 41 -0.98 -6.91 -4.33
CA ASP A 41 -1.01 -5.80 -3.37
C ASP A 41 0.06 -4.77 -3.70
N ILE A 42 0.00 -3.61 -3.07
CA ILE A 42 1.02 -2.56 -3.23
C ILE A 42 2.33 -3.07 -2.66
N ALA A 43 3.37 -3.05 -3.48
CA ALA A 43 4.69 -3.55 -3.13
C ALA A 43 5.38 -2.67 -2.07
N GLY A 44 6.09 -3.29 -1.12
CA GLY A 44 6.84 -2.59 -0.08
C GLY A 44 6.00 -2.10 1.08
N SER A 45 4.81 -2.63 1.28
CA SER A 45 3.92 -2.26 2.37
C SER A 45 4.29 -2.95 3.69
N GLY A 46 3.98 -2.31 4.81
CA GLY A 46 4.19 -2.88 6.13
C GLY A 46 3.62 -2.03 7.25
N HIS A 47 3.80 -2.51 8.48
CA HIS A 47 3.35 -1.79 9.69
C HIS A 47 4.34 -0.71 10.09
N VAL A 48 3.82 0.34 10.73
CA VAL A 48 4.65 1.31 11.44
C VAL A 48 5.00 0.73 12.81
N ASP A 49 6.28 0.57 13.07
CA ASP A 49 6.77 0.06 14.35
C ASP A 49 6.82 1.15 15.43
N ALA A 50 6.87 0.74 16.69
CA ALA A 50 6.99 1.67 17.81
C ALA A 50 8.25 2.53 17.66
N GLY A 51 8.09 3.84 17.82
CA GLY A 51 9.20 4.79 17.77
C GLY A 51 9.61 5.27 16.39
N GLU A 52 9.01 4.76 15.32
CA GLU A 52 9.25 5.27 13.96
C GLU A 52 8.08 6.11 13.43
N THR A 53 8.39 7.04 12.55
CA THR A 53 7.36 7.75 11.79
C THR A 53 6.89 6.92 10.60
N ALA A 54 5.75 7.29 10.02
CA ALA A 54 5.24 6.61 8.83
C ALA A 54 6.26 6.64 7.66
N ARG A 55 6.96 7.76 7.46
CA ARG A 55 7.98 7.87 6.42
C ARG A 55 9.21 7.00 6.70
N GLN A 56 9.62 6.90 7.97
CA GLN A 56 10.71 6.00 8.37
C GLN A 56 10.33 4.55 8.13
N ALA A 57 9.11 4.15 8.49
CA ALA A 57 8.58 2.81 8.20
C ALA A 57 8.59 2.51 6.70
N LEU A 58 8.15 3.46 5.88
CA LEU A 58 8.11 3.32 4.43
C LEU A 58 9.51 3.08 3.84
N VAL A 59 10.50 3.84 4.28
CA VAL A 59 11.89 3.68 3.84
C VAL A 59 12.45 2.33 4.25
N ARG A 60 12.19 1.90 5.49
CA ARG A 60 12.62 0.60 6.00
C ARG A 60 11.99 -0.55 5.19
N GLU A 61 10.68 -0.55 5.03
CA GLU A 61 9.96 -1.58 4.27
C GLU A 61 10.38 -1.61 2.78
N SER A 62 10.57 -0.44 2.16
CA SER A 62 11.04 -0.36 0.78
C SER A 62 12.44 -0.97 0.62
N ARG A 63 13.30 -0.83 1.63
CA ARG A 63 14.63 -1.44 1.63
C ARG A 63 14.53 -2.96 1.81
N GLU A 64 13.74 -3.42 2.77
CA GLU A 64 13.60 -4.84 3.10
C GLU A 64 12.91 -5.62 1.98
N GLU A 65 11.80 -5.12 1.47
CA GLU A 65 10.95 -5.84 0.52
C GLU A 65 11.29 -5.58 -0.94
N LEU A 66 11.82 -4.39 -1.28
CA LEU A 66 12.05 -3.97 -2.66
C LEU A 66 13.51 -3.69 -2.99
N LEU A 67 14.41 -3.77 -2.02
CA LEU A 67 15.85 -3.48 -2.14
C LEU A 67 16.11 -2.06 -2.65
N LEU A 68 15.24 -1.12 -2.32
CA LEU A 68 15.37 0.29 -2.68
C LEU A 68 15.93 1.11 -1.52
N SER A 69 16.70 2.14 -1.85
CA SER A 69 17.13 3.17 -0.91
C SER A 69 16.41 4.48 -1.19
N ALA A 70 15.85 5.08 -0.15
CA ALA A 70 15.21 6.39 -0.20
C ALA A 70 15.38 7.10 1.14
N GLU A 71 15.21 8.42 1.13
CA GLU A 71 15.15 9.21 2.35
C GLU A 71 13.68 9.43 2.76
N PRO A 72 13.37 9.60 4.06
CA PRO A 72 12.01 9.87 4.51
C PRO A 72 11.35 11.05 3.79
N GLU A 73 12.12 12.08 3.45
CA GLU A 73 11.65 13.27 2.74
C GLU A 73 11.26 13.01 1.29
N ASP A 74 11.69 11.89 0.71
CA ASP A 74 11.28 11.49 -0.66
C ASP A 74 9.84 10.98 -0.71
N ALA A 75 9.28 10.56 0.43
CA ALA A 75 7.90 10.10 0.52
C ALA A 75 6.92 11.28 0.55
N VAL A 76 6.02 11.32 -0.43
CA VAL A 76 4.99 12.37 -0.57
C VAL A 76 3.63 11.80 -0.18
N PHE A 77 3.00 12.36 0.86
CA PHE A 77 1.69 11.89 1.30
C PHE A 77 0.66 11.94 0.17
N ALA A 78 -0.06 10.85 -0.02
CA ALA A 78 -1.07 10.72 -1.07
C ALA A 78 -2.47 10.51 -0.53
N HIS A 79 -2.64 9.61 0.45
CA HIS A 79 -3.97 9.17 0.85
C HIS A 79 -3.93 8.49 2.22
N LEU A 80 -5.00 8.65 2.99
CA LEU A 80 -5.27 7.89 4.21
C LEU A 80 -6.60 7.15 4.05
N CYS A 81 -6.58 5.83 4.24
CA CYS A 81 -7.79 5.02 4.32
C CYS A 81 -7.99 4.54 5.77
N HIS A 82 -9.10 4.91 6.38
CA HIS A 82 -9.47 4.43 7.70
C HIS A 82 -10.32 3.15 7.57
N ARG A 83 -9.87 2.10 8.23
CA ARG A 83 -10.63 0.84 8.37
C ARG A 83 -10.94 0.64 9.86
N PRO A 84 -12.18 0.93 10.29
CA PRO A 84 -12.51 0.95 11.73
C PRO A 84 -12.42 -0.42 12.39
N GLU A 85 -12.70 -1.48 11.66
CA GLU A 85 -12.60 -2.86 12.17
C GLU A 85 -12.51 -3.85 10.99
N ASN A 86 -11.68 -4.87 11.12
CA ASN A 86 -11.61 -6.00 10.21
C ASN A 86 -12.17 -7.27 10.87
N ALA A 87 -12.15 -8.38 10.15
CA ALA A 87 -12.61 -9.68 10.65
C ALA A 87 -11.89 -10.14 11.93
N ASP A 88 -10.68 -9.67 12.18
CA ASP A 88 -9.88 -9.99 13.37
C ASP A 88 -10.10 -8.99 14.52
N GLY A 89 -11.03 -8.06 14.39
CA GLY A 89 -11.30 -7.02 15.37
C GLY A 89 -10.24 -5.91 15.43
N ARG A 90 -9.43 -5.76 14.40
CA ARG A 90 -8.37 -4.76 14.32
C ARG A 90 -8.80 -3.58 13.47
N SER A 91 -8.52 -2.38 13.97
CA SER A 91 -8.69 -1.16 13.18
C SER A 91 -7.36 -0.68 12.62
N TYR A 92 -7.40 -0.03 11.49
CA TYR A 92 -6.22 0.42 10.77
C TYR A 92 -6.37 1.84 10.24
N TYR A 93 -5.27 2.58 10.29
CA TYR A 93 -5.03 3.75 9.48
C TYR A 93 -3.99 3.37 8.43
N ASP A 94 -4.43 3.19 7.19
CA ASP A 94 -3.57 2.86 6.06
C ASP A 94 -3.10 4.16 5.40
N LEU A 95 -1.79 4.41 5.45
CA LEU A 95 -1.17 5.61 4.91
C LEU A 95 -0.46 5.29 3.58
N TYR A 96 -0.89 5.96 2.54
CA TYR A 96 -0.34 5.81 1.20
C TYR A 96 0.53 7.01 0.87
N PHE A 97 1.73 6.74 0.38
CA PHE A 97 2.68 7.76 -0.05
C PHE A 97 3.15 7.47 -1.47
N PHE A 98 3.24 8.48 -2.30
CA PHE A 98 4.02 8.38 -3.52
C PHE A 98 5.51 8.38 -3.16
N LEU A 99 6.28 7.52 -3.81
CA LEU A 99 7.73 7.48 -3.69
C LEU A 99 8.35 7.78 -5.07
N PRO A 100 8.44 9.06 -5.47
CA PRO A 100 8.89 9.43 -6.80
C PRO A 100 10.40 9.34 -6.99
N ARG A 101 11.17 9.32 -5.89
CA ARG A 101 12.64 9.26 -5.92
C ARG A 101 13.14 8.16 -5.03
N TYR A 102 14.01 7.34 -5.55
CA TYR A 102 14.71 6.27 -4.85
C TYR A 102 15.95 5.86 -5.65
N GLN A 103 16.86 5.13 -5.01
CA GLN A 103 18.03 4.54 -5.64
C GLN A 103 17.87 3.03 -5.74
N GLY A 104 18.34 2.45 -6.82
CA GLY A 104 18.24 1.03 -7.11
C GLY A 104 17.08 0.70 -8.06
N GLU A 105 17.05 -0.56 -8.49
CA GLU A 105 15.94 -1.11 -9.26
C GLU A 105 15.08 -1.96 -8.34
N PRO A 106 13.75 -1.81 -8.36
CA PRO A 106 12.87 -2.65 -7.55
C PRO A 106 13.10 -4.14 -7.81
N ALA A 107 13.38 -4.87 -6.75
CA ALA A 107 13.62 -6.31 -6.80
C ALA A 107 13.04 -6.97 -5.55
N ILE A 108 12.77 -8.27 -5.62
CA ILE A 108 12.19 -9.01 -4.50
C ILE A 108 13.24 -9.18 -3.39
N GLY A 109 13.02 -8.54 -2.25
CA GLY A 109 13.88 -8.66 -1.06
C GLY A 109 13.51 -9.82 -0.16
N GLU A 110 12.22 -10.19 -0.11
CA GLU A 110 11.69 -11.29 0.70
C GLU A 110 10.98 -12.33 -0.20
N PRO A 111 11.73 -13.20 -0.90
CA PRO A 111 11.14 -14.13 -1.88
C PRO A 111 10.20 -15.15 -1.26
N GLU A 112 10.30 -15.42 0.03
CA GLU A 112 9.39 -16.30 0.74
C GLU A 112 7.96 -15.72 0.87
N LYS A 113 7.82 -14.38 0.83
CA LYS A 113 6.55 -13.67 0.98
C LYS A 113 6.03 -13.07 -0.33
N CYS A 114 6.87 -12.98 -1.35
CA CYS A 114 6.57 -12.36 -2.63
C CYS A 114 6.86 -13.32 -3.77
N ALA A 115 5.82 -13.78 -4.45
CA ALA A 115 5.97 -14.70 -5.59
C ALA A 115 6.40 -13.98 -6.86
N GLU A 116 5.96 -12.74 -7.04
CA GLU A 116 6.21 -11.96 -8.24
C GLU A 116 6.13 -10.46 -7.94
N LEU A 117 6.91 -9.69 -8.66
CA LEU A 117 6.90 -8.23 -8.67
C LEU A 117 6.64 -7.77 -10.09
N ARG A 118 5.60 -6.94 -10.31
CA ARG A 118 5.21 -6.55 -11.65
C ARG A 118 4.63 -5.14 -11.70
N TRP A 119 4.91 -4.45 -12.79
CA TRP A 119 4.31 -3.18 -13.14
C TRP A 119 2.98 -3.39 -13.87
N PHE A 120 1.92 -2.75 -13.39
CA PHE A 120 0.59 -2.79 -13.99
C PHE A 120 0.16 -1.41 -14.46
N PRO A 121 -0.45 -1.29 -15.64
CA PRO A 121 -1.11 -0.04 -16.01
C PRO A 121 -2.13 0.37 -14.95
N VAL A 122 -2.16 1.65 -14.59
CA VAL A 122 -3.08 2.14 -13.55
C VAL A 122 -4.55 2.06 -13.95
N ASP A 123 -4.83 1.97 -15.24
CA ASP A 123 -6.17 1.79 -15.81
C ASP A 123 -6.51 0.31 -16.09
N ALA A 124 -5.60 -0.62 -15.81
CA ALA A 124 -5.78 -2.06 -16.01
C ALA A 124 -5.22 -2.85 -14.82
N LEU A 125 -5.65 -2.51 -13.61
CA LEU A 125 -5.23 -3.20 -12.38
C LEU A 125 -5.75 -4.65 -12.38
N PRO A 126 -5.00 -5.61 -11.77
CA PRO A 126 -5.41 -7.00 -11.73
C PRO A 126 -6.72 -7.21 -10.97
N GLU A 127 -7.57 -8.11 -11.44
CA GLU A 127 -8.88 -8.39 -10.84
C GLU A 127 -8.76 -8.93 -9.40
N ASN A 128 -7.72 -9.72 -9.13
CA ASN A 128 -7.45 -10.28 -7.81
C ASN A 128 -6.64 -9.36 -6.89
N MET A 129 -6.82 -8.07 -7.02
CA MET A 129 -6.32 -7.07 -6.08
C MET A 129 -7.37 -6.84 -5.00
N PRO A 130 -7.02 -6.84 -3.69
CA PRO A 130 -7.98 -6.57 -2.62
C PRO A 130 -8.72 -5.25 -2.84
N PRO A 131 -10.07 -5.23 -2.70
CA PRO A 131 -10.87 -4.02 -2.94
C PRO A 131 -10.38 -2.80 -2.15
N THR A 132 -9.98 -2.99 -0.89
CA THR A 132 -9.43 -1.93 -0.04
C THR A 132 -8.22 -1.25 -0.70
N ARG A 133 -7.30 -2.05 -1.27
CA ARG A 133 -6.08 -1.53 -1.90
C ARG A 133 -6.37 -0.85 -3.21
N ARG A 134 -7.25 -1.48 -4.01
CA ARG A 134 -7.68 -0.92 -5.28
C ARG A 134 -8.32 0.46 -5.08
N ASP A 135 -9.28 0.55 -4.18
CA ASP A 135 -10.02 1.78 -3.92
C ASP A 135 -9.09 2.90 -3.42
N ALA A 136 -8.25 2.59 -2.44
CA ALA A 136 -7.30 3.57 -1.90
C ALA A 136 -6.29 4.05 -2.96
N LEU A 137 -5.78 3.15 -3.79
CA LEU A 137 -4.89 3.51 -4.89
C LEU A 137 -5.57 4.45 -5.89
N LEU A 138 -6.81 4.15 -6.28
CA LEU A 138 -7.58 4.99 -7.19
C LEU A 138 -7.88 6.37 -6.59
N HIS A 139 -8.23 6.44 -5.30
CA HIS A 139 -8.39 7.71 -4.59
C HIS A 139 -7.08 8.52 -4.58
N ALA A 140 -5.97 7.87 -4.26
CA ALA A 140 -4.65 8.51 -4.27
C ALA A 140 -4.30 9.10 -5.65
N LEU A 141 -4.52 8.33 -6.72
CA LEU A 141 -4.25 8.76 -8.09
C LEU A 141 -5.12 9.94 -8.55
N ARG A 142 -6.29 10.11 -7.94
CA ARG A 142 -7.19 11.25 -8.17
C ARG A 142 -6.87 12.48 -7.30
N GLY A 143 -5.89 12.38 -6.42
CA GLY A 143 -5.55 13.45 -5.47
C GLY A 143 -6.54 13.59 -4.32
N GLU A 144 -7.32 12.57 -4.03
CA GLU A 144 -8.28 12.53 -2.91
C GLU A 144 -7.56 12.07 -1.64
N PRO A 145 -7.52 12.88 -0.55
CA PRO A 145 -6.63 12.61 0.57
C PRO A 145 -7.17 11.59 1.58
N TYR A 146 -8.46 11.26 1.54
CA TYR A 146 -9.09 10.43 2.57
C TYR A 146 -10.20 9.55 2.02
N SER A 147 -10.26 8.33 2.54
CA SER A 147 -11.39 7.41 2.34
C SER A 147 -11.60 6.55 3.58
N GLU A 148 -12.71 5.83 3.59
CA GLU A 148 -13.06 4.86 4.63
C GLU A 148 -13.40 3.53 3.95
N TYR A 149 -13.05 2.43 4.61
CA TYR A 149 -13.40 1.11 4.12
C TYR A 149 -13.97 0.22 5.24
N PRO A 150 -15.16 -0.38 5.07
CA PRO A 150 -16.00 -0.27 3.88
C PRO A 150 -16.49 1.16 3.66
N PRO A 151 -16.75 1.55 2.39
CA PRO A 151 -17.24 2.90 2.11
C PRO A 151 -18.60 3.15 2.76
N PRO A 152 -18.92 4.40 3.11
CA PRO A 152 -20.22 4.74 3.72
C PRO A 152 -21.40 4.23 2.88
N GLY A 153 -22.38 3.55 3.53
CA GLY A 153 -23.53 2.98 2.86
C GLY A 153 -23.31 1.64 2.17
N GLY A 154 -22.16 0.97 2.39
CA GLY A 154 -21.90 -0.38 1.88
C GLY A 154 -21.83 -0.50 0.37
N ARG A 155 -21.54 0.59 -0.34
CA ARG A 155 -21.40 0.58 -1.81
C ARG A 155 -20.15 -0.20 -2.21
N GLU A 156 -20.30 -1.02 -3.27
CA GLU A 156 -19.17 -1.74 -3.86
C GLU A 156 -18.03 -0.80 -4.25
N SER A 157 -16.81 -1.35 -4.23
CA SER A 157 -15.58 -0.67 -4.61
C SER A 157 -15.70 0.10 -5.93
N LEU A 158 -15.01 1.21 -6.01
CA LEU A 158 -14.90 1.98 -7.26
C LEU A 158 -14.42 1.06 -8.39
N ARG A 159 -15.25 0.84 -9.36
CA ARG A 159 -14.84 0.19 -10.61
C ARG A 159 -14.17 1.23 -11.50
N CYS A 160 -13.05 0.83 -12.08
CA CYS A 160 -12.37 1.63 -13.09
C CYS A 160 -13.25 1.79 -14.34
#